data_32056df1b0099af6a3c06a438195aa80
#
_entry.id   32056df1b0099af6a3c06a438195aa80
#
_cell.length_a   1.000
_cell.length_b   1.000
_cell.length_c   1.000
_cell.angle_alpha   90.00
_cell.angle_beta   90.00
_cell.angle_gamma   90.00
#
_symmetry.space_group_name_H-M   'P 1'
#
loop_
_entity.id
_entity.type
_entity.pdbx_description
1 polymer ?
#
loop_
_entity_poly.entity_id
_entity_poly.type
_entity_poly.pdbx_seq_one_letter_code
_entity_poly.pdbx_strand_id
1 'polypeptide(L)'
;FALTMRYTLAGSKAGLALTVKNTGDKPMPFSVGFHPYFGVTKLENVSFDINAATCSENAKGDQPAAPAQITLTKKDDAADSIRLLTGVKSPMVLTDSGNGHKVTVAFDEAAFGKGVLWQQNAENFVCMEPWNGWANSVNEEGRHEQLNPGENKTFAWSIEIG
;
A
#
# COMPACT_ATOMS: atom_id res chain seq x y z
N PHE A 1 -13.46 -18.53 7.74
CA PHE A 1 -13.49 -17.07 7.83
C PHE A 1 -14.52 -16.47 6.87
N ALA A 2 -14.94 -15.23 7.15
CA ALA A 2 -15.77 -14.44 6.26
C ALA A 2 -15.09 -13.09 5.96
N LEU A 3 -15.20 -12.63 4.72
CA LEU A 3 -14.73 -11.33 4.27
C LEU A 3 -15.92 -10.49 3.80
N THR A 4 -15.98 -9.25 4.24
CA THR A 4 -16.94 -8.26 3.73
C THR A 4 -16.18 -7.06 3.22
N MET A 5 -16.33 -6.75 1.93
CA MET A 5 -15.78 -5.54 1.32
C MET A 5 -16.90 -4.53 1.11
N ARG A 6 -16.74 -3.33 1.66
CA ARG A 6 -17.66 -2.20 1.46
C ARG A 6 -16.96 -1.11 0.66
N TYR A 7 -17.60 -0.66 -0.39
CA TYR A 7 -17.18 0.48 -1.20
C TYR A 7 -18.11 1.66 -0.94
N THR A 8 -17.51 2.86 -0.87
CA THR A 8 -18.25 4.13 -0.79
C THR A 8 -17.68 5.10 -1.82
N LEU A 9 -18.54 5.83 -2.51
CA LEU A 9 -18.16 6.83 -3.50
C LEU A 9 -18.78 8.18 -3.11
N ALA A 10 -17.95 9.23 -3.08
CA ALA A 10 -18.38 10.60 -2.77
C ALA A 10 -17.49 11.60 -3.53
N GLY A 11 -18.02 12.19 -4.58
CA GLY A 11 -17.26 13.09 -5.46
C GLY A 11 -16.06 12.37 -6.07
N SER A 12 -14.86 12.93 -5.90
CA SER A 12 -13.59 12.35 -6.36
C SER A 12 -12.97 11.31 -5.40
N LYS A 13 -13.69 10.92 -4.34
CA LYS A 13 -13.19 10.02 -3.31
C LYS A 13 -13.88 8.66 -3.35
N ALA A 14 -13.09 7.60 -3.36
CA ALA A 14 -13.51 6.23 -3.15
C ALA A 14 -13.00 5.72 -1.79
N GLY A 15 -13.89 5.23 -0.94
CA GLY A 15 -13.55 4.59 0.32
C GLY A 15 -13.74 3.07 0.21
N LEU A 16 -12.84 2.32 0.82
CA LEU A 16 -12.89 0.86 0.90
C LEU A 16 -12.71 0.43 2.37
N ALA A 17 -13.55 -0.49 2.81
CA ALA A 17 -13.44 -1.11 4.12
C ALA A 17 -13.56 -2.63 3.99
N LEU A 18 -12.50 -3.34 4.35
CA LEU A 18 -12.47 -4.80 4.41
C LEU A 18 -12.65 -5.25 5.86
N THR A 19 -13.74 -5.95 6.13
CA THR A 19 -13.95 -6.61 7.42
C THR A 19 -13.59 -8.09 7.29
N VAL A 20 -12.65 -8.53 8.11
CA VAL A 20 -12.24 -9.93 8.25
C VAL A 20 -12.88 -10.48 9.52
N LYS A 21 -13.59 -11.60 9.46
CA LYS A 21 -14.19 -12.28 10.61
C LYS A 21 -13.67 -13.71 10.70
N ASN A 22 -13.21 -14.11 11.87
CA ASN A 22 -12.93 -15.51 12.15
C ASN A 22 -14.23 -16.24 12.48
N THR A 23 -14.64 -17.14 11.59
CA THR A 23 -15.83 -18.02 11.78
C THR A 23 -15.46 -19.45 12.17
N GLY A 24 -14.17 -19.73 12.41
CA GLY A 24 -13.67 -21.02 12.86
C GLY A 24 -13.65 -21.12 14.38
N ASP A 25 -13.10 -22.23 14.86
CA ASP A 25 -13.00 -22.61 16.28
C ASP A 25 -11.59 -22.39 16.86
N LYS A 26 -10.64 -21.90 16.05
CA LYS A 26 -9.23 -21.66 16.43
C LYS A 26 -8.82 -20.22 16.13
N PRO A 27 -7.79 -19.69 16.81
CA PRO A 27 -7.17 -18.44 16.44
C PRO A 27 -6.71 -18.46 14.96
N MET A 28 -6.99 -17.39 14.23
CA MET A 28 -6.73 -17.25 12.81
C MET A 28 -5.69 -16.15 12.56
N PRO A 29 -4.45 -16.52 12.21
CA PRO A 29 -3.46 -15.54 11.77
C PRO A 29 -3.75 -15.12 10.33
N PHE A 30 -3.52 -13.84 10.03
CA PHE A 30 -3.68 -13.29 8.67
C PHE A 30 -2.91 -11.98 8.50
N SER A 31 -2.75 -11.55 7.27
CA SER A 31 -2.30 -10.19 6.93
C SER A 31 -3.13 -9.63 5.78
N VAL A 32 -3.15 -8.33 5.66
CA VAL A 32 -3.90 -7.58 4.64
C VAL A 32 -2.97 -6.62 3.92
N GLY A 33 -3.11 -6.56 2.60
CA GLY A 33 -2.51 -5.54 1.75
C GLY A 33 -3.48 -5.21 0.62
N PHE A 34 -3.50 -3.96 0.20
CA PHE A 34 -4.23 -3.53 -0.99
C PHE A 34 -3.24 -3.22 -2.10
N HIS A 35 -3.63 -3.49 -3.34
CA HIS A 35 -2.75 -3.36 -4.50
C HIS A 35 -3.42 -2.53 -5.62
N PRO A 36 -3.71 -1.25 -5.35
CA PRO A 36 -4.31 -0.38 -6.36
C PRO A 36 -3.31 0.00 -7.44
N TYR A 37 -3.79 0.06 -8.67
CA TYR A 37 -3.05 0.47 -9.86
C TYR A 37 -3.48 1.87 -10.27
N PHE A 38 -2.52 2.76 -10.49
CA PHE A 38 -2.74 4.12 -10.94
C PHE A 38 -2.09 4.33 -12.30
N GLY A 39 -2.92 4.57 -13.32
CA GLY A 39 -2.43 4.96 -14.65
C GLY A 39 -1.76 6.33 -14.59
N VAL A 40 -0.61 6.46 -15.23
CA VAL A 40 0.18 7.71 -15.26
C VAL A 40 0.55 8.07 -16.70
N THR A 41 0.88 9.34 -16.93
CA THR A 41 1.27 9.80 -18.28
C THR A 41 2.61 9.19 -18.71
N LYS A 42 3.60 9.20 -17.82
CA LYS A 42 4.90 8.52 -17.95
C LYS A 42 5.48 8.33 -16.55
N LEU A 43 6.30 7.30 -16.38
CA LEU A 43 6.95 7.04 -15.09
C LEU A 43 7.81 8.23 -14.62
N GLU A 44 8.51 8.89 -15.54
CA GLU A 44 9.40 10.02 -15.23
C GLU A 44 8.65 11.28 -14.74
N ASN A 45 7.35 11.36 -15.00
CA ASN A 45 6.49 12.45 -14.52
C ASN A 45 5.97 12.24 -13.09
N VAL A 46 6.21 11.04 -12.51
CA VAL A 46 5.64 10.64 -11.24
C VAL A 46 6.57 10.96 -10.08
N SER A 47 6.02 11.57 -9.06
CA SER A 47 6.65 11.71 -7.76
C SER A 47 5.69 11.25 -6.65
N PHE A 48 6.26 10.75 -5.55
CA PHE A 48 5.51 10.39 -4.36
C PHE A 48 5.98 11.23 -3.18
N ASP A 49 5.03 11.87 -2.51
CA ASP A 49 5.24 12.45 -1.18
C ASP A 49 4.77 11.43 -0.14
N ILE A 50 5.71 10.80 0.53
CA ILE A 50 5.44 9.72 1.49
C ILE A 50 6.29 9.95 2.74
N ASN A 51 5.63 10.06 3.87
CA ASN A 51 6.30 10.04 5.15
C ASN A 51 6.45 8.58 5.61
N ALA A 52 7.66 8.07 5.58
CA ALA A 52 8.02 6.73 6.02
C ALA A 52 9.34 6.75 6.80
N ALA A 53 9.55 5.76 7.66
CA ALA A 53 10.81 5.64 8.39
C ALA A 53 11.93 5.13 7.49
N THR A 54 11.65 4.12 6.66
CA THR A 54 12.64 3.52 5.76
C THR A 54 12.06 3.27 4.36
N CYS A 55 12.95 3.23 3.37
CA CYS A 55 12.65 2.85 2.00
C CYS A 55 13.77 1.96 1.46
N SER A 56 13.47 0.70 1.12
CA SER A 56 14.42 -0.21 0.49
C SER A 56 14.03 -0.53 -0.95
N GLU A 57 14.97 -0.48 -1.88
CA GLU A 57 14.75 -0.90 -3.26
C GLU A 57 14.91 -2.42 -3.39
N ASN A 58 13.98 -3.05 -4.12
CA ASN A 58 14.03 -4.47 -4.49
C ASN A 58 14.20 -5.43 -3.30
N ALA A 59 13.72 -5.07 -2.13
CA ALA A 59 13.77 -5.87 -0.90
C ALA A 59 15.18 -6.39 -0.54
N LYS A 60 16.25 -5.74 -1.03
CA LYS A 60 17.64 -6.15 -0.82
C LYS A 60 18.36 -5.17 0.11
N GLY A 61 19.00 -5.72 1.13
CA GLY A 61 19.97 -5.02 1.95
C GLY A 61 19.41 -4.18 3.08
N ASP A 62 20.25 -3.28 3.57
CA ASP A 62 19.93 -2.33 4.63
C ASP A 62 18.76 -1.45 4.24
N GLN A 63 17.96 -1.10 5.24
CA GLN A 63 16.78 -0.26 5.04
C GLN A 63 17.17 1.20 5.30
N PRO A 64 17.59 1.97 4.28
CA PRO A 64 17.96 3.36 4.48
C PRO A 64 16.75 4.20 4.90
N ALA A 65 17.03 5.35 5.54
CA ALA A 65 15.97 6.32 5.83
C ALA A 65 15.24 6.71 4.53
N ALA A 66 13.92 6.80 4.61
CA ALA A 66 13.12 7.18 3.45
C ALA A 66 13.40 8.65 3.07
N PRO A 67 13.58 8.98 1.78
CA PRO A 67 13.62 10.35 1.33
C PRO A 67 12.22 10.99 1.47
N ALA A 68 12.17 12.31 1.63
CA ALA A 68 10.91 13.06 1.75
C ALA A 68 10.06 12.95 0.46
N GLN A 69 10.70 12.82 -0.67
CA GLN A 69 10.05 12.61 -1.97
C GLN A 69 10.75 11.49 -2.74
N ILE A 70 9.97 10.59 -3.31
CA ILE A 70 10.44 9.51 -4.16
C ILE A 70 10.05 9.82 -5.60
N THR A 71 11.03 9.86 -6.49
CA THR A 71 10.81 9.99 -7.94
C THR A 71 11.08 8.65 -8.62
N LEU A 72 10.37 8.41 -9.72
CA LEU A 72 10.58 7.22 -10.54
C LEU A 72 11.53 7.53 -11.69
N THR A 73 12.35 6.56 -12.02
CA THR A 73 13.15 6.56 -13.25
C THR A 73 12.75 5.34 -14.06
N LYS A 74 12.51 5.55 -15.34
CA LYS A 74 12.39 4.42 -16.27
C LYS A 74 13.76 3.76 -16.38
N LYS A 75 13.81 2.46 -16.05
CA LYS A 75 15.02 1.66 -16.29
C LYS A 75 14.89 0.98 -17.65
N ASP A 76 15.99 0.92 -18.39
CA ASP A 76 16.02 0.30 -19.74
C ASP A 76 15.86 -1.22 -19.70
N ASP A 77 16.03 -1.84 -18.53
CA ASP A 77 15.71 -3.24 -18.32
C ASP A 77 14.19 -3.41 -18.06
N ALA A 78 13.61 -4.45 -18.62
CA ALA A 78 12.20 -4.79 -18.47
C ALA A 78 11.84 -5.26 -17.05
N ALA A 79 12.75 -5.19 -16.09
CA ALA A 79 12.54 -5.66 -14.75
C ALA A 79 11.63 -4.69 -13.97
N ASP A 80 10.70 -5.25 -13.19
CA ASP A 80 9.88 -4.51 -12.26
C ASP A 80 10.75 -3.85 -11.18
N SER A 81 10.33 -2.68 -10.74
CA SER A 81 10.92 -2.02 -9.57
C SER A 81 9.95 -2.04 -8.41
N ILE A 82 10.42 -2.52 -7.28
CA ILE A 82 9.66 -2.56 -6.02
C ILE A 82 10.42 -1.79 -4.94
N ARG A 83 9.70 -0.95 -4.20
CA ARG A 83 10.21 -0.29 -3.00
C ARG A 83 9.35 -0.67 -1.82
N LEU A 84 10.00 -1.13 -0.75
CA LEU A 84 9.37 -1.50 0.51
C LEU A 84 9.58 -0.38 1.53
N LEU A 85 8.49 0.09 2.11
CA LEU A 85 8.45 1.20 3.06
C LEU A 85 8.02 0.69 4.44
N THR A 86 8.68 1.14 5.49
CA THR A 86 8.26 0.87 6.88
C THR A 86 7.95 2.16 7.61
N GLY A 87 7.10 2.07 8.64
CA GLY A 87 6.70 3.23 9.43
C GLY A 87 5.97 4.27 8.60
N VAL A 88 5.18 3.83 7.62
CA VAL A 88 4.46 4.71 6.69
C VAL A 88 3.37 5.44 7.42
N LYS A 89 3.28 6.75 7.17
CA LYS A 89 2.23 7.63 7.68
C LYS A 89 1.22 7.96 6.57
N SER A 90 -0.02 8.12 6.98
CA SER A 90 -1.11 8.55 6.12
C SER A 90 -1.11 10.07 5.96
N PRO A 91 -1.40 10.60 4.77
CA PRO A 91 -1.58 9.90 3.50
C PRO A 91 -0.26 9.64 2.75
N MET A 92 -0.31 8.72 1.79
CA MET A 92 0.65 8.66 0.68
C MET A 92 0.06 9.44 -0.49
N VAL A 93 0.88 10.27 -1.16
CA VAL A 93 0.44 11.10 -2.28
C VAL A 93 1.29 10.84 -3.50
N LEU A 94 0.63 10.58 -4.63
CA LEU A 94 1.23 10.52 -5.97
C LEU A 94 0.90 11.81 -6.70
N THR A 95 1.88 12.39 -7.38
CA THR A 95 1.69 13.51 -8.32
C THR A 95 2.20 13.11 -9.69
N ASP A 96 1.38 13.25 -10.73
CA ASP A 96 1.77 13.11 -12.13
C ASP A 96 1.86 14.51 -12.76
N SER A 97 3.08 15.00 -12.96
CA SER A 97 3.33 16.34 -13.53
C SER A 97 2.95 16.45 -15.02
N GLY A 98 2.75 15.32 -15.70
CA GLY A 98 2.37 15.29 -17.11
C GLY A 98 0.91 15.71 -17.37
N ASN A 99 0.03 15.53 -16.40
CA ASN A 99 -1.38 15.93 -16.47
C ASN A 99 -1.85 16.77 -15.27
N GLY A 100 -0.98 16.97 -14.27
CA GLY A 100 -1.27 17.72 -13.05
C GLY A 100 -2.12 16.98 -12.04
N HIS A 101 -2.44 15.71 -12.26
CA HIS A 101 -3.27 14.95 -11.33
C HIS A 101 -2.51 14.55 -10.07
N LYS A 102 -3.25 14.56 -8.96
CA LYS A 102 -2.82 14.00 -7.69
C LYS A 102 -3.72 12.85 -7.27
N VAL A 103 -3.11 11.81 -6.75
CA VAL A 103 -3.82 10.69 -6.11
C VAL A 103 -3.39 10.63 -4.66
N THR A 104 -4.35 10.75 -3.76
CA THR A 104 -4.14 10.65 -2.31
C THR A 104 -4.69 9.32 -1.82
N VAL A 105 -3.82 8.50 -1.23
CA VAL A 105 -4.20 7.26 -0.56
C VAL A 105 -4.11 7.49 0.95
N ALA A 106 -5.25 7.52 1.61
CA ALA A 106 -5.34 7.70 3.06
C ALA A 106 -5.82 6.41 3.74
N PHE A 107 -5.26 6.10 4.90
CA PHE A 107 -5.52 4.86 5.64
C PHE A 107 -5.33 5.05 7.14
N ASP A 108 -5.82 4.09 7.93
CA ASP A 108 -5.56 4.04 9.36
C ASP A 108 -4.11 3.57 9.61
N GLU A 109 -3.27 4.43 10.17
CA GLU A 109 -1.86 4.14 10.48
C GLU A 109 -1.69 3.00 11.50
N ALA A 110 -2.65 2.79 12.39
CA ALA A 110 -2.64 1.67 13.33
C ALA A 110 -2.87 0.32 12.62
N ALA A 111 -3.55 0.36 11.47
CA ALA A 111 -3.82 -0.82 10.66
C ALA A 111 -2.72 -1.08 9.59
N PHE A 112 -2.13 -0.02 9.02
CA PHE A 112 -1.20 -0.12 7.90
C PHE A 112 0.10 0.64 8.19
N GLY A 113 1.08 -0.04 8.75
CA GLY A 113 2.40 0.54 9.03
C GLY A 113 3.44 0.30 7.95
N LYS A 114 3.08 -0.39 6.87
CA LYS A 114 3.94 -0.74 5.73
C LYS A 114 3.36 -0.20 4.44
N GLY A 115 4.22 0.06 3.47
CA GLY A 115 3.82 0.47 2.13
C GLY A 115 4.68 -0.21 1.07
N VAL A 116 4.09 -0.38 -0.10
CA VAL A 116 4.80 -0.84 -1.28
C VAL A 116 4.57 0.16 -2.41
N LEU A 117 5.65 0.55 -3.07
CA LEU A 117 5.59 1.20 -4.37
C LEU A 117 6.11 0.19 -5.39
N TRP A 118 5.29 -0.11 -6.36
CA TRP A 118 5.66 -1.02 -7.44
C TRP A 118 5.41 -0.37 -8.80
N GLN A 119 6.30 -0.61 -9.74
CA GLN A 119 6.17 -0.18 -11.12
C GLN A 119 6.65 -1.29 -12.05
N GLN A 120 6.02 -1.38 -13.20
CA GLN A 120 6.50 -2.16 -14.33
C GLN A 120 7.13 -1.22 -15.36
N ASN A 121 8.43 -1.35 -15.62
CA ASN A 121 9.18 -0.37 -16.39
C ASN A 121 8.73 -0.23 -17.87
N ALA A 122 8.04 -1.24 -18.41
CA ALA A 122 7.49 -1.21 -19.76
C ALA A 122 6.13 -0.50 -19.87
N GLU A 123 5.49 -0.21 -18.72
CA GLU A 123 4.10 0.24 -18.68
C GLU A 123 3.96 1.61 -18.00
N ASN A 124 2.86 2.29 -18.28
CA ASN A 124 2.55 3.60 -17.70
C ASN A 124 1.54 3.45 -16.54
N PHE A 125 1.90 2.70 -15.54
CA PHE A 125 1.19 2.65 -14.27
C PHE A 125 2.14 2.45 -13.09
N VAL A 126 1.66 2.77 -11.92
CA VAL A 126 2.34 2.55 -10.64
C VAL A 126 1.36 2.04 -9.61
N CYS A 127 1.85 1.31 -8.63
CA CYS A 127 1.09 0.90 -7.46
C CYS A 127 1.59 1.63 -6.23
N MET A 128 0.65 2.07 -5.38
CA MET A 128 0.92 2.72 -4.11
C MET A 128 0.05 2.04 -3.05
N GLU A 129 0.66 1.14 -2.30
CA GLU A 129 -0.01 0.05 -1.62
C GLU A 129 0.11 0.16 -0.10
N PRO A 130 -1.00 0.31 0.65
CA PRO A 130 -0.96 0.18 2.11
C PRO A 130 -1.01 -1.30 2.52
N TRP A 131 -0.04 -1.72 3.35
CA TRP A 131 0.09 -3.09 3.86
C TRP A 131 0.23 -3.12 5.39
N ASN A 132 -0.25 -4.18 6.04
CA ASN A 132 0.00 -4.42 7.46
C ASN A 132 1.04 -5.52 7.72
N GLY A 133 1.23 -6.44 6.80
CA GLY A 133 2.22 -7.53 6.89
C GLY A 133 3.00 -7.71 5.60
N TRP A 134 4.23 -8.21 5.70
CA TRP A 134 5.00 -8.63 4.53
C TRP A 134 4.55 -10.01 4.05
N ALA A 135 5.01 -10.39 2.86
CA ALA A 135 4.86 -11.76 2.38
C ALA A 135 5.38 -12.75 3.44
N ASN A 136 4.62 -13.82 3.68
CA ASN A 136 4.93 -14.85 4.66
C ASN A 136 4.84 -14.43 6.16
N SER A 137 4.41 -13.22 6.47
CA SER A 137 4.32 -12.71 7.85
C SER A 137 3.42 -13.55 8.76
N VAL A 138 2.47 -14.31 8.20
CA VAL A 138 1.60 -15.23 8.95
C VAL A 138 2.36 -16.37 9.64
N ASN A 139 3.58 -16.67 9.19
CA ASN A 139 4.46 -17.68 9.77
C ASN A 139 5.49 -17.11 10.75
N GLU A 140 5.44 -15.79 11.00
CA GLU A 140 6.35 -15.09 11.88
C GLU A 140 5.60 -14.53 13.08
N GLU A 141 5.97 -14.96 14.28
CA GLU A 141 5.32 -14.52 15.52
C GLU A 141 5.39 -12.99 15.68
N GLY A 142 4.24 -12.38 16.01
CA GLY A 142 4.13 -10.94 16.23
C GLY A 142 4.20 -10.08 14.95
N ARG A 143 4.21 -10.69 13.76
CA ARG A 143 4.28 -9.96 12.48
C ARG A 143 3.03 -10.06 11.62
N HIS A 144 1.95 -10.58 12.20
CA HIS A 144 0.66 -10.74 11.55
C HIS A 144 -0.48 -10.31 12.49
N GLU A 145 -1.65 -10.14 11.93
CA GLU A 145 -2.89 -10.01 12.70
C GLU A 145 -3.36 -11.38 13.18
N GLN A 146 -4.07 -11.41 14.29
CA GLN A 146 -4.71 -12.61 14.80
C GLN A 146 -6.11 -12.30 15.29
N LEU A 147 -7.08 -13.12 14.92
CA LEU A 147 -8.45 -13.07 15.44
C LEU A 147 -8.78 -14.35 16.16
N ASN A 148 -9.31 -14.26 17.38
CA ASN A 148 -9.89 -15.38 18.08
C ASN A 148 -11.22 -15.80 17.44
N PRO A 149 -11.74 -16.99 17.76
CA PRO A 149 -13.04 -17.44 17.28
C PRO A 149 -14.14 -16.39 17.51
N GLY A 150 -14.89 -16.05 16.47
CA GLY A 150 -15.98 -15.07 16.52
C GLY A 150 -15.56 -13.61 16.39
N GLU A 151 -14.29 -13.27 16.57
CA GLU A 151 -13.80 -11.90 16.44
C GLU A 151 -13.78 -11.42 14.99
N ASN A 152 -13.80 -10.09 14.83
CA ASN A 152 -13.62 -9.45 13.54
C ASN A 152 -12.76 -8.18 13.67
N LYS A 153 -12.12 -7.78 12.55
CA LYS A 153 -11.37 -6.53 12.42
C LYS A 153 -11.65 -5.90 11.05
N THR A 154 -11.76 -4.59 11.01
CA THR A 154 -11.98 -3.83 9.78
C THR A 154 -10.74 -3.00 9.44
N PHE A 155 -10.35 -3.06 8.17
CA PHE A 155 -9.26 -2.31 7.57
C PHE A 155 -9.85 -1.33 6.57
N ALA A 156 -9.67 -0.03 6.81
CA ALA A 156 -10.24 1.02 5.98
C ALA A 156 -9.15 1.88 5.35
N TRP A 157 -9.37 2.22 4.09
CA TRP A 157 -8.54 3.14 3.34
C TRP A 157 -9.38 3.87 2.28
N SER A 158 -8.82 4.91 1.70
CA SER A 158 -9.52 5.68 0.67
C SER A 158 -8.55 6.20 -0.38
N ILE A 159 -9.08 6.40 -1.58
CA ILE A 159 -8.41 7.04 -2.71
C ILE A 159 -9.19 8.33 -3.00
N GLU A 160 -8.46 9.43 -3.19
CA GLU A 160 -9.01 10.70 -3.66
C GLU A 160 -8.19 11.19 -4.85
N ILE A 161 -8.88 11.63 -5.92
CA ILE A 161 -8.25 12.16 -7.14
C ILE A 161 -8.53 13.65 -7.22
N GLY A 162 -7.46 14.44 -7.32
CA GLY A 162 -7.47 15.90 -7.45
C GLY A 162 -6.73 16.39 -8.67
#